data_cd082121a85ab6e156bca313bbb2f2f1
#
_entry.id   cd082121a85ab6e156bca313bbb2f2f1
#
_cell.length_a   1.000
_cell.length_b   1.000
_cell.length_c   1.000
_cell.angle_alpha   90.00
_cell.angle_beta   90.00
_cell.angle_gamma   90.00
#
_symmetry.space_group_name_H-M   'P 1'
#
loop_
_entity.id
_entity.type
_entity.pdbx_description
1 polymer ?
#
loop_
_entity_poly.entity_id
_entity_poly.type
_entity_poly.pdbx_seq_one_letter_code
_entity_poly.pdbx_strand_id
1 'polypeptide(L)'
;MNPRVCFVAPFGLGQKTTVWARTLPLARVLATHGWRPTLLIPPWDTPQDDDRRWKDGDVELINIALRGGLLVQLKRLLYEVNSIQPDIIHIVKPRAHAGLVQWWLWRTPRHQRPPILLDADDWEQAWAPINRYPWPLARFLAWQEEWGIRHADGVTVASRWLAETIGRANPTAPLLWLPNGVEPPAPDAPRWRAHAGKDVLFFTRFVEVSPQWLAQFASSLYEKSPGSTLLIAGAPVREGLDRPFRRLLQEAAHPASARIEWLGFVDRTQLAALYNRIGCAIFPAEPTILQQAKCSVRLANTLLAGVPVVASAVGEQAAYGADGAARLVPVQATPEEFAATVAEVLATPAQQRALGETARQRLLKRYDWRMLGAQLHAFYRRILGN
;
A
#
# COMPACT_ATOMS: atom_id res chain seq x y z
N MET A 1 -15.05 21.44 22.07
CA MET A 1 -15.53 21.07 20.69
C MET A 1 -14.69 19.89 20.20
N ASN A 2 -15.26 19.01 19.36
CA ASN A 2 -14.50 17.91 18.78
C ASN A 2 -13.48 18.47 17.79
N PRO A 3 -12.19 18.10 17.87
CA PRO A 3 -11.17 18.61 16.96
C PRO A 3 -11.41 18.17 15.52
N ARG A 4 -10.98 19.00 14.57
CA ARG A 4 -11.18 18.80 13.13
C ARG A 4 -9.88 18.42 12.46
N VAL A 5 -9.89 17.41 11.61
CA VAL A 5 -8.76 17.07 10.75
C VAL A 5 -9.16 17.08 9.30
N CYS A 6 -8.38 17.78 8.49
CA CYS A 6 -8.57 17.84 7.05
C CYS A 6 -7.46 17.04 6.35
N PHE A 7 -7.83 15.93 5.72
CA PHE A 7 -6.94 15.18 4.85
C PHE A 7 -7.02 15.74 3.43
N VAL A 8 -5.89 16.10 2.85
CA VAL A 8 -5.82 16.56 1.46
C VAL A 8 -5.23 15.44 0.61
N ALA A 9 -6.07 14.81 -0.20
CA ALA A 9 -5.68 13.68 -1.04
C ALA A 9 -5.06 14.12 -2.37
N PRO A 10 -4.19 13.32 -3.00
CA PRO A 10 -3.60 13.61 -4.30
C PRO A 10 -4.46 13.15 -5.48
N PHE A 11 -5.47 12.29 -5.27
CA PHE A 11 -6.34 11.67 -6.29
C PHE A 11 -7.59 11.07 -5.65
N GLY A 12 -8.51 10.53 -6.49
CA GLY A 12 -9.79 10.00 -6.09
C GLY A 12 -9.76 8.57 -5.50
N LEU A 13 -10.96 8.01 -5.32
CA LEU A 13 -11.19 6.66 -4.75
C LEU A 13 -11.18 5.57 -5.84
N GLY A 14 -10.32 5.71 -6.84
CA GLY A 14 -10.22 4.79 -7.97
C GLY A 14 -9.37 3.54 -7.68
N GLN A 15 -8.64 3.10 -8.70
CA GLN A 15 -7.77 1.91 -8.61
C GLN A 15 -6.54 2.10 -7.71
N LYS A 16 -6.17 3.34 -7.39
CA LYS A 16 -5.06 3.65 -6.48
C LYS A 16 -5.51 3.46 -5.04
N THR A 17 -4.73 2.70 -4.28
CA THR A 17 -5.15 2.19 -2.97
C THR A 17 -5.02 3.21 -1.83
N THR A 18 -4.17 4.22 -1.95
CA THR A 18 -3.80 5.12 -0.83
C THR A 18 -5.01 5.74 -0.13
N VAL A 19 -5.97 6.29 -0.87
CA VAL A 19 -7.09 7.01 -0.24
C VAL A 19 -8.07 6.05 0.43
N TRP A 20 -8.56 5.03 -0.31
CA TRP A 20 -9.59 4.13 0.22
C TRP A 20 -9.04 3.02 1.13
N ALA A 21 -7.78 2.59 0.97
CA ALA A 21 -7.21 1.50 1.76
C ALA A 21 -6.31 1.96 2.91
N ARG A 22 -6.03 3.27 3.03
CA ARG A 22 -5.20 3.83 4.09
C ARG A 22 -5.86 5.05 4.74
N THR A 23 -6.09 6.13 3.97
CA THR A 23 -6.56 7.39 4.52
C THR A 23 -7.98 7.27 5.10
N LEU A 24 -8.89 6.66 4.35
CA LEU A 24 -10.29 6.50 4.78
C LEU A 24 -10.43 5.60 6.03
N PRO A 25 -9.80 4.43 6.13
CA PRO A 25 -9.81 3.65 7.38
C PRO A 25 -9.25 4.42 8.58
N LEU A 26 -8.15 5.16 8.43
CA LEU A 26 -7.61 5.99 9.50
C LEU A 26 -8.59 7.10 9.91
N ALA A 27 -9.22 7.76 8.95
CA ALA A 27 -10.23 8.79 9.20
C ALA A 27 -11.43 8.24 9.97
N ARG A 28 -11.93 7.05 9.60
CA ARG A 28 -13.01 6.36 10.32
C ARG A 28 -12.66 6.10 11.79
N VAL A 29 -11.45 5.61 12.04
CA VAL A 29 -11.00 5.37 13.42
C VAL A 29 -10.79 6.68 14.18
N LEU A 30 -10.26 7.73 13.57
CA LEU A 30 -10.17 9.04 14.21
C LEU A 30 -11.54 9.58 14.61
N ALA A 31 -12.58 9.35 13.80
CA ALA A 31 -13.95 9.72 14.15
C ALA A 31 -14.42 9.02 15.45
N THR A 32 -14.08 7.73 15.64
CA THR A 32 -14.40 7.03 16.90
C THR A 32 -13.63 7.57 18.12
N HIS A 33 -12.53 8.28 17.90
CA HIS A 33 -11.77 9.01 18.92
C HIS A 33 -12.21 10.48 19.09
N GLY A 34 -13.39 10.84 18.56
CA GLY A 34 -13.99 12.16 18.73
C GLY A 34 -13.47 13.25 17.80
N TRP A 35 -12.70 12.90 16.74
CA TRP A 35 -12.35 13.83 15.68
C TRP A 35 -13.50 14.02 14.69
N ARG A 36 -13.45 15.14 13.96
CA ARG A 36 -14.31 15.39 12.77
C ARG A 36 -13.42 15.36 11.52
N PRO A 37 -13.23 14.19 10.90
CA PRO A 37 -12.38 14.07 9.73
C PRO A 37 -13.13 14.48 8.46
N THR A 38 -12.46 15.27 7.62
CA THR A 38 -12.89 15.59 6.25
C THR A 38 -11.79 15.21 5.26
N LEU A 39 -12.14 14.51 4.20
CA LEU A 39 -11.24 14.19 3.09
C LEU A 39 -11.54 15.13 1.92
N LEU A 40 -10.56 15.95 1.53
CA LEU A 40 -10.61 16.76 0.32
C LEU A 40 -9.91 16.04 -0.83
N ILE A 41 -10.63 15.82 -1.91
CA ILE A 41 -10.21 14.92 -2.99
C ILE A 41 -10.30 15.67 -4.33
N PRO A 42 -9.18 15.82 -5.06
CA PRO A 42 -9.20 16.17 -6.48
C PRO A 42 -9.40 14.87 -7.31
N PRO A 43 -10.62 14.59 -7.83
CA PRO A 43 -10.94 13.27 -8.41
C PRO A 43 -10.52 13.15 -9.88
N TRP A 44 -9.29 13.58 -10.23
CA TRP A 44 -8.83 13.59 -11.63
C TRP A 44 -8.68 12.18 -12.24
N ASP A 45 -8.55 11.14 -11.43
CA ASP A 45 -8.52 9.73 -11.84
C ASP A 45 -9.89 9.03 -11.73
N THR A 46 -10.90 9.73 -11.20
CA THR A 46 -12.30 9.31 -11.10
C THR A 46 -13.23 10.46 -11.46
N PRO A 47 -13.17 10.98 -12.71
CA PRO A 47 -13.90 12.19 -13.11
C PRO A 47 -15.43 12.04 -13.05
N GLN A 48 -15.95 10.83 -13.01
CA GLN A 48 -17.37 10.54 -12.77
C GLN A 48 -17.84 10.97 -11.37
N ASP A 49 -16.92 11.15 -10.43
CA ASP A 49 -17.19 11.60 -9.07
C ASP A 49 -16.95 13.12 -8.88
N ASP A 50 -16.87 13.89 -9.99
CA ASP A 50 -16.63 15.33 -9.98
C ASP A 50 -17.65 16.07 -9.11
N ASP A 51 -17.18 17.02 -8.29
CA ASP A 51 -17.99 17.90 -7.43
C ASP A 51 -18.95 17.17 -6.46
N ARG A 52 -18.67 15.91 -6.14
CA ARG A 52 -19.50 15.08 -5.26
C ARG A 52 -19.16 15.31 -3.79
N ARG A 53 -20.20 15.40 -2.93
CA ARG A 53 -20.05 15.45 -1.47
C ARG A 53 -20.91 14.34 -0.85
N TRP A 54 -20.33 13.61 0.09
CA TRP A 54 -21.05 12.54 0.81
C TRP A 54 -20.39 12.24 2.16
N LYS A 55 -21.01 11.38 2.93
CA LYS A 55 -20.44 10.86 4.18
C LYS A 55 -20.22 9.36 4.08
N ASP A 56 -19.15 8.90 4.72
CA ASP A 56 -18.85 7.50 4.98
C ASP A 56 -18.75 7.34 6.49
N GLY A 57 -19.84 6.91 7.13
CA GLY A 57 -20.00 7.04 8.57
C GLY A 57 -19.91 8.49 9.03
N ASP A 58 -19.02 8.77 9.97
CA ASP A 58 -18.76 10.12 10.49
C ASP A 58 -17.64 10.88 9.71
N VAL A 59 -17.15 10.31 8.61
CA VAL A 59 -16.15 10.95 7.75
C VAL A 59 -16.86 11.70 6.63
N GLU A 60 -16.55 12.97 6.47
CA GLU A 60 -17.01 13.77 5.33
C GLU A 60 -16.04 13.65 4.16
N LEU A 61 -16.52 13.39 2.95
CA LEU A 61 -15.76 13.32 1.72
C LEU A 61 -16.24 14.40 0.76
N ILE A 62 -15.29 15.20 0.27
CA ILE A 62 -15.54 16.31 -0.61
C ILE A 62 -14.65 16.17 -1.84
N ASN A 63 -15.23 15.81 -2.96
CA ASN A 63 -14.58 15.90 -4.26
C ASN A 63 -14.72 17.33 -4.78
N ILE A 64 -13.59 17.96 -5.10
CA ILE A 64 -13.62 19.30 -5.69
C ILE A 64 -13.97 19.22 -7.18
N ALA A 65 -14.64 20.25 -7.71
CA ALA A 65 -14.89 20.35 -9.14
C ALA A 65 -13.59 20.51 -9.95
N LEU A 66 -13.42 19.67 -10.99
CA LEU A 66 -12.20 19.62 -11.82
C LEU A 66 -12.13 20.73 -12.88
N ARG A 67 -13.26 21.35 -13.22
CA ARG A 67 -13.32 22.42 -14.23
C ARG A 67 -12.43 23.62 -13.86
N GLY A 68 -11.84 24.28 -14.85
CA GLY A 68 -11.07 25.52 -14.69
C GLY A 68 -9.56 25.31 -14.53
N GLY A 69 -9.07 24.08 -14.64
CA GLY A 69 -7.64 23.76 -14.62
C GLY A 69 -7.00 23.83 -13.23
N LEU A 70 -5.70 23.53 -13.17
CA LEU A 70 -4.93 23.30 -11.94
C LEU A 70 -5.03 24.47 -10.93
N LEU A 71 -4.90 25.72 -11.38
CA LEU A 71 -4.93 26.87 -10.47
C LEU A 71 -6.30 27.10 -9.82
N VAL A 72 -7.38 26.83 -10.57
CA VAL A 72 -8.75 26.93 -10.04
C VAL A 72 -9.03 25.80 -9.06
N GLN A 73 -8.57 24.58 -9.37
CA GLN A 73 -8.67 23.43 -8.46
C GLN A 73 -7.90 23.69 -7.17
N LEU A 74 -6.68 24.24 -7.25
CA LEU A 74 -5.91 24.62 -6.08
C LEU A 74 -6.64 25.66 -5.23
N LYS A 75 -7.22 26.71 -5.85
CA LYS A 75 -8.03 27.72 -5.13
C LYS A 75 -9.23 27.10 -4.42
N ARG A 76 -9.92 26.14 -5.07
CA ARG A 76 -11.04 25.40 -4.43
C ARG A 76 -10.58 24.59 -3.23
N LEU A 77 -9.48 23.83 -3.36
CA LEU A 77 -8.91 23.09 -2.23
C LEU A 77 -8.58 24.00 -1.05
N LEU A 78 -7.92 25.14 -1.32
CA LEU A 78 -7.58 26.11 -0.28
C LEU A 78 -8.82 26.75 0.35
N TYR A 79 -9.85 27.04 -0.45
CA TYR A 79 -11.14 27.53 0.05
C TYR A 79 -11.80 26.52 0.98
N GLU A 80 -11.87 25.24 0.58
CA GLU A 80 -12.44 24.18 1.42
C GLU A 80 -11.64 23.99 2.72
N VAL A 81 -10.31 23.97 2.67
CA VAL A 81 -9.46 23.93 3.88
C VAL A 81 -9.81 25.07 4.84
N ASN A 82 -9.94 26.29 4.31
CA ASN A 82 -10.28 27.47 5.11
C ASN A 82 -11.72 27.38 5.66
N SER A 83 -12.67 26.84 4.90
CA SER A 83 -14.06 26.67 5.34
C SER A 83 -14.21 25.63 6.46
N ILE A 84 -13.42 24.56 6.40
CA ILE A 84 -13.39 23.50 7.43
C ILE A 84 -12.81 24.02 8.75
N GLN A 85 -11.87 24.98 8.69
CA GLN A 85 -11.11 25.47 9.85
C GLN A 85 -10.54 24.30 10.67
N PRO A 86 -9.67 23.47 10.11
CA PRO A 86 -9.16 22.28 10.77
C PRO A 86 -8.16 22.64 11.87
N ASP A 87 -8.11 21.83 12.91
CA ASP A 87 -7.05 21.87 13.94
C ASP A 87 -5.76 21.22 13.44
N ILE A 88 -5.87 20.29 12.47
CA ILE A 88 -4.75 19.64 11.80
C ILE A 88 -5.06 19.52 10.30
N ILE A 89 -4.06 19.82 9.46
CA ILE A 89 -4.08 19.52 8.03
C ILE A 89 -3.14 18.33 7.81
N HIS A 90 -3.64 17.24 7.22
CA HIS A 90 -2.84 16.06 6.93
C HIS A 90 -2.75 15.84 5.42
N ILE A 91 -1.61 16.14 4.84
CA ILE A 91 -1.33 16.00 3.43
C ILE A 91 -1.07 14.51 3.14
N VAL A 92 -1.90 13.93 2.31
CA VAL A 92 -1.78 12.53 1.86
C VAL A 92 -0.90 12.49 0.62
N LYS A 93 0.33 12.05 0.77
CA LYS A 93 1.41 12.12 -0.23
C LYS A 93 1.78 13.57 -0.64
N PRO A 94 3.05 13.91 -0.65
CA PRO A 94 3.52 15.25 -1.04
C PRO A 94 3.56 15.39 -2.57
N ARG A 95 2.42 15.19 -3.24
CA ARG A 95 2.35 15.04 -4.69
C ARG A 95 1.17 15.76 -5.30
N ALA A 96 1.35 16.26 -6.53
CA ALA A 96 0.32 16.90 -7.35
C ALA A 96 -0.43 18.00 -6.56
N HIS A 97 -1.76 17.96 -6.53
CA HIS A 97 -2.58 18.94 -5.83
C HIS A 97 -2.27 19.01 -4.32
N ALA A 98 -2.11 17.88 -3.67
CA ALA A 98 -1.81 17.82 -2.23
C ALA A 98 -0.47 18.50 -1.89
N GLY A 99 0.57 18.24 -2.69
CA GLY A 99 1.86 18.92 -2.52
C GLY A 99 1.80 20.43 -2.80
N LEU A 100 0.96 20.88 -3.75
CA LEU A 100 0.75 22.32 -4.01
C LEU A 100 -0.03 23.00 -2.89
N VAL A 101 -1.02 22.32 -2.30
CA VAL A 101 -1.74 22.82 -1.12
C VAL A 101 -0.78 22.97 0.05
N GLN A 102 0.05 21.96 0.32
CA GLN A 102 1.07 22.03 1.37
C GLN A 102 2.00 23.21 1.16
N TRP A 103 2.55 23.34 -0.06
CA TRP A 103 3.47 24.43 -0.42
C TRP A 103 2.84 25.81 -0.25
N TRP A 104 1.54 25.97 -0.59
CA TRP A 104 0.84 27.24 -0.40
C TRP A 104 0.64 27.57 1.07
N LEU A 105 0.09 26.64 1.83
CA LEU A 105 -0.24 26.82 3.25
C LEU A 105 1.00 27.06 4.12
N TRP A 106 2.13 26.45 3.77
CA TRP A 106 3.39 26.61 4.51
C TRP A 106 3.93 28.03 4.52
N ARG A 107 3.52 28.89 3.60
CA ARG A 107 3.90 30.31 3.56
C ARG A 107 3.34 31.12 4.73
N THR A 108 2.26 30.65 5.33
CA THR A 108 1.69 31.23 6.54
C THR A 108 2.54 30.83 7.74
N PRO A 109 2.99 31.75 8.59
CA PRO A 109 3.77 31.43 9.79
C PRO A 109 3.06 30.40 10.67
N ARG A 110 3.83 29.54 11.34
CA ARG A 110 3.32 28.42 12.14
C ARG A 110 2.29 28.83 13.20
N HIS A 111 2.46 30.00 13.82
CA HIS A 111 1.53 30.52 14.84
C HIS A 111 0.20 31.05 14.27
N GLN A 112 0.08 31.15 12.95
CA GLN A 112 -1.12 31.65 12.26
C GLN A 112 -1.81 30.57 11.42
N ARG A 113 -1.30 29.34 11.42
CA ARG A 113 -1.87 28.22 10.70
C ARG A 113 -1.96 26.95 11.55
N PRO A 114 -2.84 26.01 11.23
CA PRO A 114 -2.82 24.67 11.82
C PRO A 114 -1.50 23.95 11.55
N PRO A 115 -1.12 22.96 12.37
CA PRO A 115 -0.08 22.00 12.00
C PRO A 115 -0.37 21.35 10.65
N ILE A 116 0.67 21.28 9.80
CA ILE A 116 0.63 20.58 8.52
C ILE A 116 1.44 19.30 8.68
N LEU A 117 0.75 18.17 8.71
CA LEU A 117 1.36 16.85 8.72
C LEU A 117 1.45 16.29 7.31
N LEU A 118 2.42 15.40 7.11
CA LEU A 118 2.62 14.70 5.86
C LEU A 118 2.47 13.19 6.09
N ASP A 119 1.70 12.50 5.24
CA ASP A 119 1.66 11.03 5.16
C ASP A 119 2.49 10.55 3.97
N ALA A 120 3.60 9.89 4.25
CA ALA A 120 4.46 9.25 3.25
C ALA A 120 4.21 7.73 3.26
N ASP A 121 3.34 7.25 2.37
CA ASP A 121 3.00 5.84 2.27
C ASP A 121 3.82 5.08 1.21
N ASP A 122 4.63 5.80 0.43
CA ASP A 122 5.52 5.28 -0.61
C ASP A 122 6.67 6.27 -0.86
N TRP A 123 7.69 5.87 -1.65
CA TRP A 123 8.73 6.75 -2.17
C TRP A 123 8.42 7.10 -3.63
N GLU A 124 7.81 8.27 -3.84
CA GLU A 124 7.24 8.64 -5.13
C GLU A 124 8.29 8.77 -6.24
N GLN A 125 9.51 9.17 -5.90
CA GLN A 125 10.63 9.25 -6.85
C GLN A 125 10.98 7.89 -7.45
N ALA A 126 10.83 6.79 -6.71
CA ALA A 126 11.10 5.45 -7.21
C ALA A 126 10.11 5.00 -8.30
N TRP A 127 8.94 5.63 -8.38
CA TRP A 127 7.95 5.36 -9.41
C TRP A 127 8.20 6.08 -10.74
N ALA A 128 8.98 7.15 -10.74
CA ALA A 128 9.20 7.99 -11.93
C ALA A 128 9.78 7.22 -13.14
N PRO A 129 10.81 6.37 -12.99
CA PRO A 129 11.35 5.57 -14.10
C PRO A 129 10.34 4.54 -14.61
N ILE A 130 9.58 3.92 -13.70
CA ILE A 130 8.58 2.90 -14.03
C ILE A 130 7.45 3.50 -14.85
N ASN A 131 6.95 4.67 -14.43
CA ASN A 131 5.89 5.39 -15.12
C ASN A 131 6.37 6.14 -16.36
N ARG A 132 7.70 6.22 -16.60
CA ARG A 132 8.30 6.96 -17.70
C ARG A 132 7.83 8.41 -17.79
N TYR A 133 7.77 9.08 -16.64
CA TYR A 133 7.41 10.50 -16.66
C TYR A 133 8.40 11.32 -17.48
N PRO A 134 7.92 12.31 -18.27
CA PRO A 134 8.80 13.29 -18.88
C PRO A 134 9.68 13.95 -17.83
N TRP A 135 10.96 14.20 -18.18
CA TRP A 135 11.95 14.71 -17.23
C TRP A 135 11.51 15.95 -16.42
N PRO A 136 10.84 16.98 -17.00
CA PRO A 136 10.39 18.12 -16.20
C PRO A 136 9.35 17.74 -15.14
N LEU A 137 8.43 16.81 -15.47
CA LEU A 137 7.43 16.32 -14.54
C LEU A 137 8.08 15.48 -13.44
N ALA A 138 9.00 14.58 -13.79
CA ALA A 138 9.72 13.76 -12.82
C ALA A 138 10.48 14.65 -11.81
N ARG A 139 11.19 15.69 -12.28
CA ARG A 139 11.88 16.66 -11.41
C ARG A 139 10.92 17.45 -10.53
N PHE A 140 9.80 17.88 -11.07
CA PHE A 140 8.80 18.61 -10.30
C PHE A 140 8.22 17.75 -9.17
N LEU A 141 7.87 16.50 -9.46
CA LEU A 141 7.33 15.57 -8.46
C LEU A 141 8.37 15.19 -7.40
N ALA A 142 9.64 15.01 -7.80
CA ALA A 142 10.74 14.79 -6.87
C ALA A 142 10.95 16.00 -5.95
N TRP A 143 10.92 17.20 -6.51
CA TRP A 143 10.99 18.44 -5.73
C TRP A 143 9.81 18.54 -4.75
N GLN A 144 8.59 18.24 -5.17
CA GLN A 144 7.43 18.25 -4.27
C GLN A 144 7.62 17.29 -3.07
N GLU A 145 8.10 16.08 -3.35
CA GLU A 145 8.35 15.08 -2.30
C GLU A 145 9.40 15.55 -1.31
N GLU A 146 10.59 15.94 -1.78
CA GLU A 146 11.67 16.40 -0.93
C GLU A 146 11.32 17.68 -0.17
N TRP A 147 10.66 18.63 -0.84
CA TRP A 147 10.23 19.87 -0.23
C TRP A 147 9.16 19.59 0.84
N GLY A 148 8.16 18.78 0.50
CA GLY A 148 7.07 18.43 1.41
C GLY A 148 7.55 17.71 2.67
N ILE A 149 8.53 16.81 2.53
CA ILE A 149 9.16 16.12 3.67
C ILE A 149 9.86 17.11 4.60
N ARG A 150 10.63 18.06 4.04
CA ARG A 150 11.36 19.06 4.86
C ARG A 150 10.46 20.13 5.48
N HIS A 151 9.25 20.29 4.95
CA HIS A 151 8.30 21.33 5.35
C HIS A 151 7.00 20.71 5.89
N ALA A 152 7.14 19.87 6.93
CA ALA A 152 6.04 19.28 7.67
C ALA A 152 6.25 19.47 9.17
N ASP A 153 5.19 19.75 9.92
CA ASP A 153 5.22 19.87 11.39
C ASP A 153 5.18 18.49 12.08
N GLY A 154 4.98 17.43 11.32
CA GLY A 154 5.04 16.02 11.71
C GLY A 154 4.82 15.12 10.51
N VAL A 155 5.34 13.89 10.56
CA VAL A 155 5.29 12.97 9.43
C VAL A 155 4.80 11.59 9.89
N THR A 156 3.84 11.02 9.15
CA THR A 156 3.50 9.59 9.25
C THR A 156 4.12 8.84 8.08
N VAL A 157 4.68 7.67 8.34
CA VAL A 157 5.39 6.87 7.33
C VAL A 157 4.93 5.43 7.32
N ALA A 158 4.72 4.86 6.14
CA ALA A 158 4.18 3.52 6.03
C ALA A 158 5.24 2.42 6.19
N SER A 159 6.53 2.72 6.04
CA SER A 159 7.60 1.72 6.16
C SER A 159 8.74 2.21 7.05
N ARG A 160 9.50 1.25 7.59
CA ARG A 160 10.70 1.55 8.38
C ARG A 160 11.78 2.21 7.54
N TRP A 161 11.91 1.80 6.27
CA TRP A 161 12.82 2.43 5.34
C TRP A 161 12.48 3.91 5.13
N LEU A 162 11.19 4.23 4.98
CA LEU A 162 10.72 5.62 4.94
C LEU A 162 11.00 6.36 6.25
N ALA A 163 10.81 5.69 7.42
CA ALA A 163 11.11 6.30 8.71
C ALA A 163 12.57 6.73 8.82
N GLU A 164 13.50 5.87 8.44
CA GLU A 164 14.93 6.17 8.44
C GLU A 164 15.31 7.26 7.44
N THR A 165 14.77 7.18 6.22
CA THR A 165 15.09 8.12 5.14
C THR A 165 14.54 9.51 5.42
N ILE A 166 13.28 9.59 5.84
CA ILE A 166 12.59 10.86 6.14
C ILE A 166 13.10 11.45 7.46
N GLY A 167 13.37 10.61 8.47
CA GLY A 167 13.97 11.07 9.73
C GLY A 167 15.33 11.75 9.53
N ARG A 168 16.12 11.30 8.55
CA ARG A 168 17.37 11.99 8.16
C ARG A 168 17.14 13.29 7.41
N ALA A 169 16.09 13.35 6.58
CA ALA A 169 15.76 14.52 5.76
C ALA A 169 15.06 15.64 6.55
N ASN A 170 14.33 15.29 7.61
CA ASN A 170 13.65 16.23 8.53
C ASN A 170 13.78 15.75 9.98
N PRO A 171 14.97 15.90 10.60
CA PRO A 171 15.25 15.39 11.96
C PRO A 171 14.49 16.11 13.07
N THR A 172 13.93 17.28 12.79
CA THR A 172 13.21 18.09 13.77
C THR A 172 11.72 17.78 13.85
N ALA A 173 11.14 17.24 12.80
CA ALA A 173 9.73 16.89 12.78
C ALA A 173 9.46 15.58 13.54
N PRO A 174 8.50 15.54 14.46
CA PRO A 174 8.03 14.29 15.02
C PRO A 174 7.61 13.30 13.92
N LEU A 175 8.03 12.04 14.07
CA LEU A 175 7.75 10.99 13.11
C LEU A 175 6.97 9.85 13.77
N LEU A 176 5.95 9.33 13.08
CA LEU A 176 5.21 8.15 13.48
C LEU A 176 5.30 7.08 12.37
N TRP A 177 5.87 5.92 12.69
CA TRP A 177 5.74 4.74 11.85
C TRP A 177 4.30 4.21 11.94
N LEU A 178 3.59 4.26 10.82
CA LEU A 178 2.17 3.93 10.70
C LEU A 178 1.98 3.07 9.43
N PRO A 179 2.23 1.75 9.50
CA PRO A 179 2.10 0.86 8.35
C PRO A 179 0.65 0.75 7.87
N ASN A 180 0.44 0.13 6.72
CA ASN A 180 -0.92 -0.18 6.26
C ASN A 180 -1.54 -1.23 7.18
N GLY A 181 -2.72 -0.92 7.66
CA GLY A 181 -3.47 -1.80 8.56
C GLY A 181 -4.43 -2.72 7.83
N VAL A 182 -5.16 -3.48 8.63
CA VAL A 182 -6.21 -4.40 8.20
C VAL A 182 -7.50 -4.11 8.96
N GLU A 183 -8.63 -4.37 8.31
CA GLU A 183 -9.92 -4.41 8.97
C GLU A 183 -10.18 -5.84 9.45
N PRO A 184 -10.60 -6.05 10.72
CA PRO A 184 -11.03 -7.36 11.15
C PRO A 184 -12.14 -7.87 10.22
N PRO A 185 -12.01 -9.10 9.70
CA PRO A 185 -13.05 -9.66 8.84
C PRO A 185 -14.33 -9.88 9.65
N ALA A 186 -15.47 -9.81 8.97
CA ALA A 186 -16.74 -10.17 9.55
C ALA A 186 -16.67 -11.60 10.15
N PRO A 187 -17.46 -11.91 11.21
CA PRO A 187 -17.41 -13.23 11.87
C PRO A 187 -17.65 -14.41 10.93
N ASP A 188 -18.45 -14.19 9.91
CA ASP A 188 -18.87 -15.15 8.87
C ASP A 188 -17.97 -15.10 7.60
N ALA A 189 -16.97 -14.22 7.58
CA ALA A 189 -16.10 -14.08 6.42
C ALA A 189 -15.37 -15.40 6.11
N PRO A 190 -15.25 -15.79 4.83
CA PRO A 190 -14.52 -16.97 4.41
C PRO A 190 -13.09 -16.95 4.95
N ARG A 191 -12.68 -18.06 5.53
CA ARG A 191 -11.31 -18.27 5.98
C ARG A 191 -10.65 -19.29 5.09
N TRP A 192 -9.40 -19.03 4.75
CA TRP A 192 -8.60 -20.04 4.09
C TRP A 192 -8.50 -21.29 4.98
N ARG A 193 -8.60 -22.46 4.36
CA ARG A 193 -8.45 -23.76 5.04
C ARG A 193 -7.39 -24.57 4.32
N ALA A 194 -6.54 -25.24 5.09
CA ALA A 194 -5.55 -26.14 4.53
C ALA A 194 -6.24 -27.24 3.71
N HIS A 195 -5.81 -27.39 2.48
CA HIS A 195 -6.28 -28.40 1.55
C HIS A 195 -5.10 -28.96 0.75
N ALA A 196 -5.34 -30.03 0.00
CA ALA A 196 -4.31 -30.67 -0.84
C ALA A 196 -3.98 -29.88 -2.12
N GLY A 197 -4.50 -28.67 -2.29
CA GLY A 197 -4.21 -27.80 -3.44
C GLY A 197 -2.75 -27.39 -3.48
N LYS A 198 -2.17 -27.45 -4.67
CA LYS A 198 -0.77 -27.09 -4.93
C LYS A 198 -0.63 -25.81 -5.73
N ASP A 199 -1.71 -25.09 -5.99
CA ASP A 199 -1.65 -23.84 -6.73
C ASP A 199 -0.93 -22.77 -5.94
N VAL A 200 -0.07 -22.02 -6.62
CA VAL A 200 0.76 -20.95 -6.04
C VAL A 200 0.30 -19.62 -6.63
N LEU A 201 -0.09 -18.69 -5.79
CA LEU A 201 -0.56 -17.38 -6.22
C LEU A 201 0.55 -16.33 -6.14
N PHE A 202 0.86 -15.74 -7.27
CA PHE A 202 1.73 -14.57 -7.36
C PHE A 202 0.93 -13.31 -7.65
N PHE A 203 0.85 -12.42 -6.67
CA PHE A 203 0.33 -11.07 -6.89
C PHE A 203 1.42 -10.15 -7.41
N THR A 204 1.19 -9.52 -8.57
CA THR A 204 2.20 -8.67 -9.17
C THR A 204 1.63 -7.41 -9.82
N ARG A 205 2.46 -6.37 -9.85
CA ARG A 205 2.35 -5.19 -10.70
C ARG A 205 3.44 -5.17 -11.76
N PHE A 206 4.19 -6.29 -11.88
CA PHE A 206 5.34 -6.50 -12.77
C PHE A 206 6.52 -5.56 -12.48
N VAL A 207 6.73 -5.25 -11.20
CA VAL A 207 7.81 -4.38 -10.68
C VAL A 207 8.49 -4.99 -9.44
N GLU A 208 8.08 -6.16 -9.01
CA GLU A 208 8.57 -6.81 -7.79
C GLU A 208 9.87 -7.57 -8.04
N VAL A 209 9.96 -8.26 -9.16
CA VAL A 209 11.11 -9.05 -9.61
C VAL A 209 11.32 -8.89 -11.11
N SER A 210 12.47 -9.31 -11.62
CA SER A 210 12.75 -9.32 -13.06
C SER A 210 12.00 -10.45 -13.79
N PRO A 211 11.75 -10.32 -15.10
CA PRO A 211 11.18 -11.39 -15.91
C PRO A 211 12.01 -12.68 -15.87
N GLN A 212 13.35 -12.58 -15.84
CA GLN A 212 14.28 -13.70 -15.73
C GLN A 212 14.11 -14.44 -14.41
N TRP A 213 14.00 -13.68 -13.28
CA TRP A 213 13.75 -14.26 -11.98
C TRP A 213 12.48 -15.10 -11.97
N LEU A 214 11.37 -14.57 -12.54
CA LEU A 214 10.10 -15.27 -12.55
C LEU A 214 10.15 -16.54 -13.42
N ALA A 215 10.84 -16.50 -14.55
CA ALA A 215 11.01 -17.67 -15.43
C ALA A 215 11.81 -18.79 -14.73
N GLN A 216 12.92 -18.46 -14.07
CA GLN A 216 13.72 -19.41 -13.28
C GLN A 216 12.93 -19.99 -12.12
N PHE A 217 12.20 -19.13 -11.37
CA PHE A 217 11.31 -19.56 -10.30
C PHE A 217 10.25 -20.55 -10.79
N ALA A 218 9.57 -20.25 -11.91
CA ALA A 218 8.53 -21.12 -12.45
C ALA A 218 9.07 -22.49 -12.86
N SER A 219 10.24 -22.56 -13.50
CA SER A 219 10.91 -23.81 -13.86
C SER A 219 11.25 -24.63 -12.62
N SER A 220 11.89 -24.00 -11.63
CA SER A 220 12.26 -24.68 -10.38
C SER A 220 11.05 -25.11 -9.54
N LEU A 221 9.97 -24.31 -9.53
CA LEU A 221 8.73 -24.69 -8.85
C LEU A 221 8.13 -25.96 -9.50
N TYR A 222 8.11 -26.01 -10.83
CA TYR A 222 7.61 -27.18 -11.55
C TYR A 222 8.41 -28.46 -11.21
N GLU A 223 9.74 -28.35 -11.15
CA GLU A 223 10.63 -29.48 -10.80
C GLU A 223 10.44 -29.95 -9.36
N LYS A 224 10.36 -29.00 -8.41
CA LYS A 224 10.30 -29.30 -6.97
C LYS A 224 8.90 -29.65 -6.47
N SER A 225 7.86 -29.18 -7.14
CA SER A 225 6.45 -29.46 -6.82
C SER A 225 5.67 -29.81 -8.09
N PRO A 226 5.88 -31.01 -8.64
CA PRO A 226 5.14 -31.48 -9.81
C PRO A 226 3.63 -31.45 -9.55
N GLY A 227 2.88 -30.83 -10.46
CA GLY A 227 1.43 -30.68 -10.32
C GLY A 227 0.99 -29.32 -9.79
N SER A 228 1.92 -28.43 -9.38
CA SER A 228 1.60 -27.04 -9.04
C SER A 228 1.25 -26.21 -10.26
N THR A 229 0.30 -25.29 -10.11
CA THR A 229 -0.03 -24.25 -11.09
C THR A 229 0.39 -22.90 -10.53
N LEU A 230 1.12 -22.09 -11.29
CA LEU A 230 1.45 -20.71 -10.94
C LEU A 230 0.34 -19.79 -11.45
N LEU A 231 -0.42 -19.21 -10.52
CA LEU A 231 -1.49 -18.26 -10.80
C LEU A 231 -0.92 -16.85 -10.71
N ILE A 232 -0.89 -16.12 -11.82
CA ILE A 232 -0.36 -14.76 -11.87
C ILE A 232 -1.53 -13.76 -11.87
N ALA A 233 -1.72 -13.08 -10.75
CA ALA A 233 -2.80 -12.12 -10.53
C ALA A 233 -2.27 -10.69 -10.43
N GLY A 234 -2.82 -9.79 -11.23
CA GLY A 234 -2.48 -8.37 -11.20
C GLY A 234 -2.56 -7.71 -12.56
N ALA A 235 -2.54 -6.40 -12.55
CA ALA A 235 -2.44 -5.58 -13.76
C ALA A 235 -1.13 -4.79 -13.73
N PRO A 236 -0.45 -4.61 -14.87
CA PRO A 236 0.78 -3.84 -14.92
C PRO A 236 0.55 -2.39 -14.51
N VAL A 237 1.52 -1.79 -13.85
CA VAL A 237 1.48 -0.35 -13.47
C VAL A 237 1.36 0.53 -14.72
N ARG A 238 1.96 0.09 -15.81
CA ARG A 238 1.94 0.73 -17.13
C ARG A 238 1.77 -0.34 -18.19
N GLU A 239 1.01 -0.02 -19.23
CA GLU A 239 0.80 -0.92 -20.36
C GLU A 239 2.12 -1.49 -20.90
N GLY A 240 2.12 -2.79 -21.16
CA GLY A 240 3.24 -3.51 -21.74
C GLY A 240 4.34 -3.94 -20.79
N LEU A 241 4.28 -3.60 -19.48
CA LEU A 241 5.26 -4.10 -18.49
C LEU A 241 5.19 -5.62 -18.30
N ASP A 242 4.04 -6.23 -18.54
CA ASP A 242 3.86 -7.68 -18.45
C ASP A 242 4.39 -8.44 -19.68
N ARG A 243 4.61 -7.78 -20.83
CA ARG A 243 5.05 -8.42 -22.08
C ARG A 243 6.35 -9.22 -21.95
N PRO A 244 7.44 -8.70 -21.36
CA PRO A 244 8.67 -9.48 -21.17
C PRO A 244 8.46 -10.73 -20.29
N PHE A 245 7.61 -10.63 -19.25
CA PHE A 245 7.27 -11.77 -18.40
C PHE A 245 6.54 -12.85 -19.18
N ARG A 246 5.50 -12.48 -19.94
CA ARG A 246 4.74 -13.42 -20.79
C ARG A 246 5.65 -14.10 -21.80
N ARG A 247 6.51 -13.33 -22.49
CA ARG A 247 7.44 -13.87 -23.49
C ARG A 247 8.38 -14.90 -22.89
N LEU A 248 9.11 -14.57 -21.81
CA LEU A 248 10.08 -15.48 -21.22
C LEU A 248 9.43 -16.73 -20.63
N LEU A 249 8.24 -16.63 -20.06
CA LEU A 249 7.50 -17.79 -19.55
C LEU A 249 6.94 -18.67 -20.66
N GLN A 250 6.70 -18.14 -21.87
CA GLN A 250 6.28 -18.89 -23.05
C GLN A 250 7.47 -19.52 -23.79
N GLU A 251 8.59 -18.77 -23.92
CA GLU A 251 9.82 -19.20 -24.58
C GLU A 251 10.57 -20.28 -23.77
N ALA A 252 10.42 -20.29 -22.46
CA ALA A 252 10.80 -21.43 -21.65
C ALA A 252 9.95 -22.60 -22.11
N ALA A 253 10.31 -23.24 -23.25
CA ALA A 253 9.67 -24.36 -23.92
C ALA A 253 9.68 -25.63 -23.02
N HIS A 254 9.20 -25.48 -21.83
CA HIS A 254 9.23 -26.43 -20.74
C HIS A 254 7.79 -26.81 -20.38
N PRO A 255 7.54 -28.01 -19.88
CA PRO A 255 6.25 -28.38 -19.27
C PRO A 255 5.72 -27.36 -18.22
N ALA A 256 6.59 -26.51 -17.66
CA ALA A 256 6.24 -25.42 -16.76
C ALA A 256 5.31 -24.37 -17.39
N SER A 257 5.45 -24.04 -18.67
CA SER A 257 4.61 -23.03 -19.33
C SER A 257 3.13 -23.43 -19.40
N ALA A 258 2.85 -24.73 -19.51
CA ALA A 258 1.50 -25.28 -19.51
C ALA A 258 0.80 -25.20 -18.15
N ARG A 259 1.52 -24.80 -17.07
CA ARG A 259 1.01 -24.68 -15.71
C ARG A 259 1.04 -23.25 -15.17
N ILE A 260 0.95 -22.29 -16.07
CA ILE A 260 0.87 -20.86 -15.73
C ILE A 260 -0.50 -20.35 -16.17
N GLU A 261 -1.24 -19.82 -15.19
CA GLU A 261 -2.54 -19.20 -15.43
C GLU A 261 -2.48 -17.71 -15.18
N TRP A 262 -2.83 -16.91 -16.18
CA TRP A 262 -2.85 -15.46 -16.11
C TRP A 262 -4.26 -14.99 -15.77
N LEU A 263 -4.45 -14.51 -14.52
CA LEU A 263 -5.76 -14.11 -14.01
C LEU A 263 -6.09 -12.65 -14.30
N GLY A 264 -5.09 -11.83 -14.65
CA GLY A 264 -5.29 -10.39 -14.78
C GLY A 264 -5.62 -9.72 -13.44
N PHE A 265 -6.38 -8.63 -13.49
CA PHE A 265 -6.82 -7.94 -12.28
C PHE A 265 -7.88 -8.77 -11.56
N VAL A 266 -7.64 -9.05 -10.28
CA VAL A 266 -8.56 -9.79 -9.40
C VAL A 266 -9.14 -8.79 -8.39
N ASP A 267 -10.46 -8.65 -8.37
CA ASP A 267 -11.17 -7.79 -7.43
C ASP A 267 -11.40 -8.46 -6.06
N ARG A 268 -11.95 -7.70 -5.10
CA ARG A 268 -12.18 -8.20 -3.73
C ARG A 268 -13.19 -9.35 -3.68
N THR A 269 -14.16 -9.39 -4.57
CA THR A 269 -15.21 -10.42 -4.58
C THR A 269 -14.67 -11.77 -5.05
N GLN A 270 -13.68 -11.76 -5.94
CA GLN A 270 -13.02 -12.94 -6.49
C GLN A 270 -11.96 -13.52 -5.54
N LEU A 271 -11.41 -12.70 -4.61
CA LEU A 271 -10.31 -13.11 -3.73
C LEU A 271 -10.65 -14.30 -2.84
N ALA A 272 -11.85 -14.39 -2.31
CA ALA A 272 -12.25 -15.48 -1.42
C ALA A 272 -12.22 -16.84 -2.15
N ALA A 273 -12.76 -16.90 -3.38
CA ALA A 273 -12.72 -18.09 -4.21
C ALA A 273 -11.28 -18.45 -4.59
N LEU A 274 -10.48 -17.46 -4.96
CA LEU A 274 -9.08 -17.63 -5.31
C LEU A 274 -8.26 -18.17 -4.13
N TYR A 275 -8.43 -17.63 -2.93
CA TYR A 275 -7.74 -18.09 -1.73
C TYR A 275 -8.11 -19.54 -1.37
N ASN A 276 -9.34 -19.96 -1.61
CA ASN A 276 -9.75 -21.36 -1.38
C ASN A 276 -9.15 -22.35 -2.38
N ARG A 277 -8.60 -21.89 -3.49
CA ARG A 277 -7.97 -22.72 -4.53
C ARG A 277 -6.48 -22.97 -4.25
N ILE A 278 -5.78 -22.04 -3.62
CA ILE A 278 -4.33 -22.02 -3.52
C ILE A 278 -3.80 -22.68 -2.25
N GLY A 279 -2.66 -23.34 -2.35
CA GLY A 279 -1.90 -23.86 -1.22
C GLY A 279 -0.97 -22.81 -0.58
N CYS A 280 -0.53 -21.82 -1.38
CA CYS A 280 0.41 -20.79 -0.92
C CYS A 280 0.29 -19.53 -1.80
N ALA A 281 0.51 -18.36 -1.21
CA ALA A 281 0.74 -17.13 -1.96
C ALA A 281 2.21 -16.69 -1.83
N ILE A 282 2.76 -16.12 -2.90
CA ILE A 282 4.16 -15.67 -2.92
C ILE A 282 4.24 -14.15 -3.09
N PHE A 283 5.21 -13.57 -2.38
CA PHE A 283 5.55 -12.15 -2.45
C PHE A 283 7.07 -11.98 -2.60
N PRO A 284 7.64 -12.41 -3.76
CA PRO A 284 9.04 -12.19 -4.03
C PRO A 284 9.28 -10.70 -4.29
N ALA A 285 10.44 -10.20 -3.89
CA ALA A 285 10.84 -8.81 -4.14
C ALA A 285 12.36 -8.68 -4.20
N GLU A 286 12.87 -8.00 -5.22
CA GLU A 286 14.25 -7.54 -5.27
C GLU A 286 14.45 -6.33 -4.32
N PRO A 287 15.64 -6.15 -3.72
CA PRO A 287 15.88 -5.10 -2.70
C PRO A 287 16.06 -3.70 -3.31
N THR A 288 15.15 -3.32 -4.19
CA THR A 288 15.13 -1.96 -4.78
C THR A 288 14.57 -0.96 -3.78
N ILE A 289 14.87 0.33 -3.97
CA ILE A 289 14.30 1.42 -3.17
C ILE A 289 12.78 1.33 -3.15
N LEU A 290 12.17 1.05 -4.30
CA LEU A 290 10.72 0.90 -4.41
C LEU A 290 10.17 -0.18 -3.46
N GLN A 291 10.79 -1.36 -3.45
CA GLN A 291 10.31 -2.48 -2.65
C GLN A 291 10.62 -2.30 -1.15
N GLN A 292 11.70 -1.60 -0.81
CA GLN A 292 12.03 -1.25 0.57
C GLN A 292 11.07 -0.20 1.15
N ALA A 293 10.70 0.80 0.35
CA ALA A 293 9.77 1.87 0.76
C ALA A 293 8.32 1.39 0.86
N LYS A 294 7.94 0.40 0.06
CA LYS A 294 6.56 -0.04 -0.14
C LYS A 294 5.99 -0.75 1.09
N CYS A 295 4.74 -0.46 1.41
CA CYS A 295 3.94 -1.15 2.42
C CYS A 295 2.73 -1.82 1.76
N SER A 296 2.79 -3.15 1.54
CA SER A 296 1.84 -3.87 0.69
C SER A 296 0.52 -4.16 1.40
N VAL A 297 -0.55 -3.43 1.03
CA VAL A 297 -1.94 -3.73 1.44
C VAL A 297 -2.35 -5.16 1.05
N ARG A 298 -1.88 -5.62 -0.11
CA ARG A 298 -2.24 -6.95 -0.63
C ARG A 298 -1.62 -8.06 0.20
N LEU A 299 -0.34 -7.93 0.60
CA LEU A 299 0.30 -8.86 1.51
C LEU A 299 -0.43 -8.91 2.86
N ALA A 300 -0.72 -7.74 3.45
CA ALA A 300 -1.42 -7.65 4.72
C ALA A 300 -2.78 -8.37 4.67
N ASN A 301 -3.59 -8.14 3.62
CA ASN A 301 -4.88 -8.80 3.47
C ASN A 301 -4.77 -10.31 3.19
N THR A 302 -3.73 -10.77 2.49
CA THR A 302 -3.47 -12.19 2.24
C THR A 302 -3.12 -12.91 3.56
N LEU A 303 -2.26 -12.32 4.37
CA LEU A 303 -1.91 -12.81 5.71
C LEU A 303 -3.13 -12.83 6.64
N LEU A 304 -3.96 -11.76 6.60
CA LEU A 304 -5.19 -11.70 7.39
C LEU A 304 -6.19 -12.79 7.02
N ALA A 305 -6.28 -13.14 5.73
CA ALA A 305 -7.13 -14.25 5.26
C ALA A 305 -6.65 -15.62 5.77
N GLY A 306 -5.45 -15.70 6.34
CA GLY A 306 -4.84 -16.94 6.83
C GLY A 306 -4.23 -17.78 5.71
N VAL A 307 -4.00 -17.20 4.52
CA VAL A 307 -3.30 -17.89 3.43
C VAL A 307 -1.83 -18.05 3.79
N PRO A 308 -1.23 -19.24 3.66
CA PRO A 308 0.19 -19.41 3.83
C PRO A 308 0.97 -18.52 2.85
N VAL A 309 1.96 -17.80 3.34
CA VAL A 309 2.75 -16.87 2.54
C VAL A 309 4.22 -17.23 2.58
N VAL A 310 4.87 -17.22 1.42
CA VAL A 310 6.32 -17.16 1.27
C VAL A 310 6.69 -15.78 0.70
N ALA A 311 7.56 -15.04 1.37
CA ALA A 311 7.89 -13.67 0.99
C ALA A 311 9.40 -13.41 1.10
N SER A 312 9.95 -12.53 0.26
CA SER A 312 11.31 -12.02 0.45
C SER A 312 11.38 -11.15 1.70
N ALA A 313 12.48 -11.25 2.45
CA ALA A 313 12.73 -10.44 3.65
C ALA A 313 13.12 -8.99 3.29
N VAL A 314 12.31 -8.31 2.49
CA VAL A 314 12.53 -6.94 1.98
C VAL A 314 11.53 -5.97 2.59
N GLY A 315 12.00 -4.84 3.13
CA GLY A 315 11.16 -3.75 3.62
C GLY A 315 10.07 -4.21 4.60
N GLU A 316 8.85 -3.71 4.45
CA GLU A 316 7.73 -4.06 5.33
C GLU A 316 7.22 -5.50 5.14
N GLN A 317 7.60 -6.21 4.07
CA GLN A 317 7.28 -7.64 3.94
C GLN A 317 7.92 -8.45 5.07
N ALA A 318 9.17 -8.13 5.43
CA ALA A 318 9.86 -8.74 6.57
C ALA A 318 9.14 -8.45 7.90
N ALA A 319 8.64 -7.23 8.08
CA ALA A 319 7.91 -6.85 9.29
C ALA A 319 6.55 -7.55 9.43
N TYR A 320 5.78 -7.64 8.33
CA TYR A 320 4.51 -8.38 8.33
C TYR A 320 4.70 -9.87 8.55
N GLY A 321 5.70 -10.47 7.89
CA GLY A 321 5.99 -11.91 7.95
C GLY A 321 6.77 -12.39 9.17
N ALA A 322 7.20 -11.47 10.03
CA ALA A 322 7.98 -11.82 11.24
C ALA A 322 7.21 -12.73 12.21
N ASP A 323 7.94 -13.32 13.17
CA ASP A 323 7.40 -14.18 14.23
C ASP A 323 6.58 -15.36 13.67
N GLY A 324 6.96 -15.89 12.49
CA GLY A 324 6.31 -17.03 11.87
C GLY A 324 4.99 -16.73 11.13
N ALA A 325 4.67 -15.46 10.89
CA ALA A 325 3.48 -15.08 10.11
C ALA A 325 3.62 -15.35 8.61
N ALA A 326 4.86 -15.40 8.10
CA ALA A 326 5.18 -15.87 6.76
C ALA A 326 6.48 -16.67 6.79
N ARG A 327 6.70 -17.50 5.79
CA ARG A 327 8.01 -18.07 5.53
C ARG A 327 8.84 -17.02 4.81
N LEU A 328 9.75 -16.39 5.54
CA LEU A 328 10.63 -15.36 4.99
C LEU A 328 11.85 -16.01 4.33
N VAL A 329 12.12 -15.59 3.10
CA VAL A 329 13.28 -16.00 2.30
C VAL A 329 14.31 -14.86 2.31
N PRO A 330 15.61 -15.13 2.54
CA PRO A 330 16.64 -14.09 2.52
C PRO A 330 16.63 -13.25 1.24
N VAL A 331 17.04 -12.00 1.36
CA VAL A 331 17.02 -11.03 0.23
C VAL A 331 17.87 -11.49 -0.96
N GLN A 332 18.97 -12.18 -0.68
CA GLN A 332 19.92 -12.68 -1.67
C GLN A 332 19.59 -14.08 -2.21
N ALA A 333 18.49 -14.67 -1.77
CA ALA A 333 18.10 -16.00 -2.21
C ALA A 333 17.82 -16.03 -3.72
N THR A 334 18.25 -17.12 -4.34
CA THR A 334 18.00 -17.36 -5.76
C THR A 334 16.54 -17.73 -6.02
N PRO A 335 16.05 -17.65 -7.26
CA PRO A 335 14.72 -18.15 -7.64
C PRO A 335 14.51 -19.63 -7.27
N GLU A 336 15.56 -20.46 -7.36
CA GLU A 336 15.56 -21.88 -7.05
C GLU A 336 15.40 -22.14 -5.55
N GLU A 337 16.07 -21.35 -4.70
CA GLU A 337 15.95 -21.40 -3.23
C GLU A 337 14.56 -20.94 -2.78
N PHE A 338 14.03 -19.89 -3.45
CA PHE A 338 12.68 -19.43 -3.19
C PHE A 338 11.65 -20.50 -3.57
N ALA A 339 11.82 -21.17 -4.73
CA ALA A 339 10.95 -22.25 -5.17
C ALA A 339 11.03 -23.48 -4.24
N ALA A 340 12.21 -23.80 -3.71
CA ALA A 340 12.39 -24.86 -2.72
C ALA A 340 11.57 -24.58 -1.45
N THR A 341 11.65 -23.35 -0.95
CA THR A 341 10.87 -22.91 0.23
C THR A 341 9.37 -23.02 -0.02
N VAL A 342 8.90 -22.65 -1.21
CA VAL A 342 7.48 -22.79 -1.60
C VAL A 342 7.08 -24.27 -1.63
N ALA A 343 7.89 -25.14 -2.23
CA ALA A 343 7.63 -26.57 -2.28
C ALA A 343 7.55 -27.22 -0.89
N GLU A 344 8.41 -26.81 0.05
CA GLU A 344 8.36 -27.24 1.45
C GLU A 344 7.02 -26.87 2.11
N VAL A 345 6.56 -25.62 1.93
CA VAL A 345 5.28 -25.16 2.46
C VAL A 345 4.12 -25.95 1.86
N LEU A 346 4.14 -26.20 0.55
CA LEU A 346 3.09 -26.97 -0.13
C LEU A 346 3.04 -28.45 0.29
N ALA A 347 4.19 -29.03 0.63
CA ALA A 347 4.28 -30.42 1.06
C ALA A 347 3.80 -30.68 2.51
N THR A 348 3.64 -29.61 3.31
CA THR A 348 3.42 -29.74 4.75
C THR A 348 2.13 -29.05 5.21
N PRO A 349 0.94 -29.72 5.15
CA PRO A 349 -0.35 -29.09 5.52
C PRO A 349 -0.38 -28.57 6.98
N ALA A 350 0.37 -29.19 7.90
CA ALA A 350 0.49 -28.71 9.27
C ALA A 350 1.19 -27.35 9.34
N GLN A 351 2.26 -27.17 8.55
CA GLN A 351 2.98 -25.91 8.44
C GLN A 351 2.11 -24.81 7.78
N GLN A 352 1.35 -25.17 6.74
CA GLN A 352 0.41 -24.22 6.12
C GLN A 352 -0.60 -23.68 7.14
N ARG A 353 -1.20 -24.56 7.95
CA ARG A 353 -2.15 -24.13 9.02
C ARG A 353 -1.48 -23.23 10.04
N ALA A 354 -0.30 -23.62 10.52
CA ALA A 354 0.44 -22.84 11.51
C ALA A 354 0.80 -21.44 11.00
N LEU A 355 1.30 -21.32 9.76
CA LEU A 355 1.59 -20.04 9.11
C LEU A 355 0.35 -19.18 9.01
N GLY A 356 -0.75 -19.72 8.49
CA GLY A 356 -2.00 -18.97 8.30
C GLY A 356 -2.61 -18.47 9.62
N GLU A 357 -2.59 -19.30 10.66
CA GLU A 357 -3.11 -18.91 11.96
C GLU A 357 -2.23 -17.86 12.66
N THR A 358 -0.92 -18.05 12.66
CA THR A 358 0.06 -17.09 13.21
C THR A 358 -0.04 -15.75 12.48
N ALA A 359 -0.15 -15.78 11.13
CA ALA A 359 -0.32 -14.58 10.32
C ALA A 359 -1.56 -13.79 10.74
N ARG A 360 -2.71 -14.45 10.80
CA ARG A 360 -3.98 -13.81 11.17
C ARG A 360 -3.93 -13.20 12.57
N GLN A 361 -3.44 -13.94 13.57
CA GLN A 361 -3.32 -13.45 14.94
C GLN A 361 -2.39 -12.23 15.01
N ARG A 362 -1.23 -12.30 14.33
CA ARG A 362 -0.28 -11.18 14.28
C ARG A 362 -0.89 -9.93 13.65
N LEU A 363 -1.57 -10.08 12.49
CA LEU A 363 -2.16 -8.95 11.78
C LEU A 363 -3.23 -8.27 12.65
N LEU A 364 -4.12 -9.02 13.25
CA LEU A 364 -5.14 -8.49 14.16
C LEU A 364 -4.56 -7.85 15.42
N LYS A 365 -3.47 -8.39 15.94
CA LYS A 365 -2.84 -7.87 17.15
C LYS A 365 -2.01 -6.60 16.91
N ARG A 366 -1.37 -6.44 15.73
CA ARG A 366 -0.38 -5.37 15.50
C ARG A 366 -0.74 -4.38 14.41
N TYR A 367 -1.64 -4.77 13.49
CA TYR A 367 -1.96 -4.00 12.28
C TYR A 367 -3.46 -3.73 12.11
N ASP A 368 -4.28 -3.95 13.14
CA ASP A 368 -5.68 -3.53 13.14
C ASP A 368 -5.76 -2.00 13.04
N TRP A 369 -6.57 -1.49 12.14
CA TRP A 369 -6.76 -0.05 11.95
C TRP A 369 -7.16 0.67 13.23
N ARG A 370 -7.88 0.00 14.15
CA ARG A 370 -8.26 0.58 15.45
C ARG A 370 -7.02 0.89 16.29
N MET A 371 -6.03 0.00 16.30
CA MET A 371 -4.77 0.23 17.02
C MET A 371 -3.93 1.31 16.35
N LEU A 372 -3.81 1.25 15.02
CA LEU A 372 -3.04 2.22 14.25
C LEU A 372 -3.68 3.62 14.32
N GLY A 373 -5.00 3.69 14.28
CA GLY A 373 -5.74 4.94 14.46
C GLY A 373 -5.61 5.53 15.86
N ALA A 374 -5.55 4.69 16.91
CA ALA A 374 -5.25 5.14 18.27
C ALA A 374 -3.84 5.74 18.38
N GLN A 375 -2.84 5.15 17.70
CA GLN A 375 -1.48 5.71 17.62
C GLN A 375 -1.49 7.07 16.88
N LEU A 376 -2.24 7.18 15.79
CA LEU A 376 -2.39 8.44 15.05
C LEU A 376 -3.10 9.49 15.90
N HIS A 377 -4.15 9.12 16.65
CA HIS A 377 -4.81 10.00 17.61
C HIS A 377 -3.83 10.54 18.64
N ALA A 378 -3.05 9.67 19.29
CA ALA A 378 -2.04 10.08 20.27
C ALA A 378 -0.97 10.98 19.64
N PHE A 379 -0.56 10.70 18.41
CA PHE A 379 0.36 11.53 17.66
C PHE A 379 -0.18 12.94 17.41
N TYR A 380 -1.44 13.05 17.01
CA TYR A 380 -2.11 14.34 16.80
C TYR A 380 -2.21 15.14 18.09
N ARG A 381 -2.58 14.49 19.20
CA ARG A 381 -2.64 15.16 20.53
C ARG A 381 -1.27 15.74 20.90
N ARG A 382 -0.19 14.98 20.70
CA ARG A 382 1.17 15.47 20.95
C ARG A 382 1.54 16.66 20.06
N ILE A 383 1.15 16.68 18.79
CA ILE A 383 1.40 17.80 17.87
C ILE A 383 0.65 19.07 18.29
N LEU A 384 -0.54 18.93 18.87
CA LEU A 384 -1.36 20.03 19.37
C LEU A 384 -0.93 20.51 20.76
N GLY A 385 0.00 19.83 21.43
CA GLY A 385 0.45 20.17 22.78
C GLY A 385 -0.53 19.76 23.89
N ASN A 386 -1.34 18.76 23.64
CA ASN A 386 -2.38 18.26 24.54
C ASN A 386 -2.06 16.83 25.02
#